data_582be534f5bec7ed92bbe603aa751643
#
_entry.id   582be534f5bec7ed92bbe603aa751643
#
_cell.length_a   1.000
_cell.length_b   1.000
_cell.length_c   1.000
_cell.angle_alpha   90.00
_cell.angle_beta   90.00
_cell.angle_gamma   90.00
#
_symmetry.space_group_name_H-M   'P 1'
#
loop_
_entity.id
_entity.type
_entity.pdbx_description
1 polymer ?
#
loop_
_entity_poly.entity_id
_entity_poly.type
_entity_poly.pdbx_seq_one_letter_code
_entity_poly.pdbx_strand_id
1 'polypeptide(L)'
;MDKVYDRKKVEERIYKFWEEKGYFKANTSSTKKPYSILMPPPNLTGELHLGHAMQHSILDALARFKRMQGFEVLLLPGVDHAGIQFEGTLNRLLDKEGLSKQKLGREKWLERAWKFKEEVYKSFHDTWKVMGISADWEREVFTLEPKVQKAVLEELGERVNLVKNL
;
A
#
# COMPACT_ATOMS: atom_id res chain seq x y z
N MET A 1 -21.20 -27.86 -12.87
CA MET A 1 -20.39 -27.40 -11.74
C MET A 1 -19.44 -28.51 -11.36
N ASP A 2 -18.14 -28.21 -11.30
CA ASP A 2 -17.16 -29.20 -10.80
C ASP A 2 -17.47 -29.53 -9.33
N LYS A 3 -17.35 -30.80 -8.95
CA LYS A 3 -17.65 -31.26 -7.58
C LYS A 3 -16.68 -30.69 -6.53
N VAL A 4 -15.54 -30.16 -6.95
CA VAL A 4 -14.49 -29.61 -6.08
C VAL A 4 -14.21 -28.18 -6.49
N TYR A 5 -14.17 -27.26 -5.52
CA TYR A 5 -13.80 -25.88 -5.74
C TYR A 5 -12.32 -25.77 -6.13
N ASP A 6 -12.06 -25.23 -7.32
CA ASP A 6 -10.70 -24.94 -7.80
C ASP A 6 -10.43 -23.44 -7.66
N ARG A 7 -9.72 -23.06 -6.62
CA ARG A 7 -9.33 -21.69 -6.30
C ARG A 7 -8.68 -20.96 -7.48
N LYS A 8 -7.72 -21.62 -8.13
CA LYS A 8 -6.94 -21.00 -9.23
C LYS A 8 -7.80 -20.63 -10.43
N LYS A 9 -8.86 -21.40 -10.73
CA LYS A 9 -9.77 -21.12 -11.83
C LYS A 9 -10.80 -20.02 -11.52
N VAL A 10 -11.11 -19.82 -10.23
CA VAL A 10 -12.26 -19.00 -9.82
C VAL A 10 -11.84 -17.66 -9.28
N GLU A 11 -10.90 -17.62 -8.32
CA GLU A 11 -10.60 -16.41 -7.54
C GLU A 11 -9.99 -15.30 -8.39
N GLU A 12 -8.98 -15.61 -9.19
CA GLU A 12 -8.30 -14.61 -10.03
C GLU A 12 -9.28 -13.95 -11.03
N ARG A 13 -10.13 -14.77 -11.67
CA ARG A 13 -11.15 -14.28 -12.60
C ARG A 13 -12.17 -13.38 -11.90
N ILE A 14 -12.62 -13.75 -10.70
CA ILE A 14 -13.61 -12.97 -9.95
C ILE A 14 -12.99 -11.66 -9.46
N TYR A 15 -11.76 -11.69 -8.94
CA TYR A 15 -11.10 -10.49 -8.47
C TYR A 15 -10.89 -9.48 -9.61
N LYS A 16 -10.40 -9.95 -10.76
CA LYS A 16 -10.26 -9.13 -11.97
C LYS A 16 -11.60 -8.52 -12.40
N PHE A 17 -12.68 -9.30 -12.39
CA PHE A 17 -14.02 -8.81 -12.70
C PHE A 17 -14.44 -7.67 -11.74
N TRP A 18 -14.16 -7.78 -10.45
CA TRP A 18 -14.48 -6.72 -9.48
C TRP A 18 -13.68 -5.45 -9.71
N GLU A 19 -12.39 -5.57 -10.03
CA GLU A 19 -11.53 -4.43 -10.39
C GLU A 19 -12.06 -3.73 -11.66
N GLU A 20 -12.32 -4.48 -12.72
CA GLU A 20 -12.80 -3.94 -14.00
C GLU A 20 -14.17 -3.25 -13.86
N LYS A 21 -15.02 -3.73 -12.98
CA LYS A 21 -16.33 -3.11 -12.67
C LYS A 21 -16.24 -1.93 -11.71
N GLY A 22 -15.06 -1.65 -11.15
CA GLY A 22 -14.86 -0.56 -10.23
C GLY A 22 -15.57 -0.70 -8.88
N TYR A 23 -15.88 -1.93 -8.45
CA TYR A 23 -16.65 -2.16 -7.21
C TYR A 23 -15.89 -1.75 -5.94
N PHE A 24 -14.59 -1.53 -6.03
CA PHE A 24 -13.75 -1.10 -4.91
C PHE A 24 -13.62 0.43 -4.82
N LYS A 25 -13.96 1.15 -5.90
CA LYS A 25 -13.80 2.59 -5.98
C LYS A 25 -14.86 3.33 -5.18
N ALA A 26 -14.43 4.30 -4.39
CA ALA A 26 -15.34 5.20 -3.71
C ALA A 26 -15.81 6.32 -4.66
N ASN A 27 -17.11 6.59 -4.64
CA ASN A 27 -17.70 7.65 -5.46
C ASN A 27 -17.86 8.93 -4.63
N THR A 28 -17.07 9.96 -4.95
CA THR A 28 -17.10 11.26 -4.26
C THR A 28 -18.40 12.05 -4.49
N SER A 29 -19.15 11.72 -5.54
CA SER A 29 -20.45 12.35 -5.85
C SER A 29 -21.63 11.55 -5.29
N SER A 30 -21.39 10.51 -4.51
CA SER A 30 -22.43 9.68 -3.91
C SER A 30 -23.24 10.46 -2.86
N THR A 31 -24.56 10.24 -2.84
CA THR A 31 -25.43 10.75 -1.77
C THR A 31 -25.55 9.80 -0.57
N LYS A 32 -24.88 8.64 -0.65
CA LYS A 32 -24.84 7.69 0.46
C LYS A 32 -24.00 8.22 1.62
N LYS A 33 -24.31 7.76 2.84
CA LYS A 33 -23.51 8.11 4.01
C LYS A 33 -22.07 7.61 3.84
N PRO A 34 -21.05 8.48 3.95
CA PRO A 34 -19.66 8.08 3.76
C PRO A 34 -19.14 7.25 4.95
N TYR A 35 -18.22 6.33 4.65
CA TYR A 35 -17.48 5.57 5.64
C TYR A 35 -16.06 5.31 5.12
N SER A 36 -15.05 5.88 5.79
CA SER A 36 -13.66 5.76 5.36
C SER A 36 -12.85 4.93 6.35
N ILE A 37 -12.03 4.04 5.81
CA ILE A 37 -11.07 3.22 6.56
C ILE A 37 -9.70 3.44 5.94
N LEU A 38 -8.73 3.81 6.75
CA LEU A 38 -7.32 3.84 6.34
C LEU A 38 -6.70 2.47 6.63
N MET A 39 -6.15 1.82 5.62
CA MET A 39 -5.29 0.66 5.82
C MET A 39 -3.94 1.14 6.33
N PRO A 40 -3.45 0.66 7.50
CA PRO A 40 -2.11 0.99 7.94
C PRO A 40 -1.08 0.60 6.88
N PRO A 41 -0.25 1.55 6.43
CA PRO A 41 0.65 1.32 5.31
C PRO A 41 1.82 0.41 5.74
N PRO A 42 2.01 -0.76 5.13
CA PRO A 42 3.16 -1.60 5.44
C PRO A 42 4.46 -0.97 4.96
N ASN A 43 5.54 -1.26 5.69
CA ASN A 43 6.89 -0.81 5.37
C ASN A 43 7.47 -1.61 4.20
N LEU A 44 8.09 -0.94 3.23
CA LEU A 44 8.76 -1.58 2.08
C LEU A 44 10.07 -2.28 2.47
N THR A 45 10.02 -3.16 3.45
CA THR A 45 11.21 -3.86 4.00
C THR A 45 11.24 -5.36 3.73
N GLY A 46 10.24 -5.90 3.04
CA GLY A 46 10.13 -7.31 2.71
C GLY A 46 8.68 -7.71 2.44
N GLU A 47 8.40 -9.01 2.48
CA GLU A 47 7.07 -9.54 2.22
C GLU A 47 6.08 -9.24 3.35
N LEU A 48 4.79 -9.22 3.01
CA LEU A 48 3.73 -9.17 4.01
C LEU A 48 3.71 -10.46 4.84
N HIS A 49 3.58 -10.33 6.13
CA HIS A 49 3.48 -11.46 7.05
C HIS A 49 2.06 -11.64 7.59
N LEU A 50 1.83 -12.71 8.34
CA LEU A 50 0.51 -13.07 8.88
C LEU A 50 -0.16 -11.93 9.67
N GLY A 51 0.61 -11.11 10.38
CA GLY A 51 0.07 -9.94 11.09
C GLY A 51 -0.58 -8.91 10.16
N HIS A 52 0.08 -8.62 9.03
CA HIS A 52 -0.50 -7.77 7.99
C HIS A 52 -1.76 -8.41 7.39
N ALA A 53 -1.69 -9.72 7.09
CA ALA A 53 -2.83 -10.44 6.53
C ALA A 53 -4.06 -10.37 7.46
N MET A 54 -3.87 -10.63 8.74
CA MET A 54 -4.94 -10.53 9.74
C MET A 54 -5.52 -9.11 9.82
N GLN A 55 -4.66 -8.09 9.93
CA GLN A 55 -5.08 -6.70 10.02
C GLN A 55 -5.90 -6.26 8.80
N HIS A 56 -5.36 -6.51 7.60
CA HIS A 56 -6.02 -6.09 6.35
C HIS A 56 -7.32 -6.86 6.11
N SER A 57 -7.39 -8.16 6.47
CA SER A 57 -8.62 -8.94 6.37
C SER A 57 -9.73 -8.42 7.26
N ILE A 58 -9.41 -7.99 8.50
CA ILE A 58 -10.40 -7.40 9.41
C ILE A 58 -10.94 -6.09 8.83
N LEU A 59 -10.06 -5.22 8.32
CA LEU A 59 -10.46 -3.95 7.73
C LEU A 59 -11.31 -4.16 6.46
N ASP A 60 -10.93 -5.13 5.62
CA ASP A 60 -11.68 -5.46 4.42
C ASP A 60 -13.06 -6.05 4.76
N ALA A 61 -13.15 -6.92 5.75
CA ALA A 61 -14.43 -7.46 6.22
C ALA A 61 -15.37 -6.33 6.69
N LEU A 62 -14.83 -5.36 7.44
CA LEU A 62 -15.58 -4.20 7.88
C LEU A 62 -16.02 -3.31 6.71
N ALA A 63 -15.14 -3.08 5.74
CA ALA A 63 -15.45 -2.32 4.53
C ALA A 63 -16.59 -2.98 3.74
N ARG A 64 -16.51 -4.28 3.52
CA ARG A 64 -17.56 -5.07 2.85
C ARG A 64 -18.88 -5.02 3.60
N PHE A 65 -18.84 -5.19 4.91
CA PHE A 65 -20.02 -5.10 5.77
C PHE A 65 -20.69 -3.71 5.65
N LYS A 66 -19.91 -2.63 5.66
CA LYS A 66 -20.45 -1.27 5.49
C LYS A 66 -21.01 -1.04 4.09
N ARG A 67 -20.40 -1.57 3.03
CA ARG A 67 -20.98 -1.54 1.68
C ARG A 67 -22.33 -2.25 1.63
N MET A 68 -22.46 -3.41 2.27
CA MET A 68 -23.73 -4.15 2.36
C MET A 68 -24.81 -3.39 3.14
N GLN A 69 -24.43 -2.53 4.08
CA GLN A 69 -25.34 -1.63 4.77
C GLN A 69 -25.72 -0.37 3.96
N GLY A 70 -25.20 -0.24 2.73
CA GLY A 70 -25.54 0.87 1.84
C GLY A 70 -24.68 2.13 2.02
N PHE A 71 -23.57 2.07 2.78
CA PHE A 71 -22.64 3.18 2.88
C PHE A 71 -21.82 3.33 1.60
N GLU A 72 -21.36 4.55 1.34
CA GLU A 72 -20.28 4.80 0.40
C GLU A 72 -18.94 4.61 1.13
N VAL A 73 -18.20 3.55 0.75
CA VAL A 73 -17.04 3.12 1.53
C VAL A 73 -15.75 3.37 0.78
N LEU A 74 -14.85 4.12 1.39
CA LEU A 74 -13.45 4.22 1.02
C LEU A 74 -12.60 3.34 1.93
N LEU A 75 -12.04 2.25 1.39
CA LEU A 75 -10.93 1.53 2.00
C LEU A 75 -9.66 2.02 1.33
N LEU A 76 -8.94 2.94 2.00
CA LEU A 76 -7.78 3.63 1.46
C LEU A 76 -6.49 2.85 1.73
N PRO A 77 -5.84 2.28 0.72
CA PRO A 77 -4.56 1.61 0.87
C PRO A 77 -3.41 2.60 0.88
N GLY A 78 -2.26 2.16 1.38
CA GLY A 78 -1.03 2.91 1.30
C GLY A 78 0.18 2.03 1.56
N VAL A 79 1.37 2.58 1.28
CA VAL A 79 2.66 1.92 1.49
C VAL A 79 3.64 2.93 2.07
N ASP A 80 4.37 2.51 3.11
CA ASP A 80 5.38 3.35 3.75
C ASP A 80 6.79 3.04 3.21
N HIS A 81 7.51 4.08 2.83
CA HIS A 81 8.89 3.94 2.38
C HIS A 81 9.87 3.52 3.50
N ALA A 82 9.55 3.78 4.76
CA ALA A 82 10.30 3.36 5.95
C ALA A 82 11.83 3.57 5.85
N GLY A 83 12.27 4.74 5.40
CA GLY A 83 13.60 5.08 4.89
C GLY A 83 14.79 4.36 5.53
N ILE A 84 14.98 4.45 6.85
CA ILE A 84 16.11 3.82 7.57
C ILE A 84 16.03 2.28 7.50
N GLN A 85 14.84 1.71 7.69
CA GLN A 85 14.65 0.26 7.67
C GLN A 85 14.79 -0.30 6.25
N PHE A 86 14.27 0.43 5.26
CA PHE A 86 14.40 0.11 3.85
C PHE A 86 15.88 0.10 3.42
N GLU A 87 16.63 1.16 3.74
CA GLU A 87 18.06 1.24 3.46
C GLU A 87 18.83 0.07 4.10
N GLY A 88 18.56 -0.22 5.39
CA GLY A 88 19.17 -1.35 6.08
C GLY A 88 18.88 -2.70 5.43
N THR A 89 17.68 -2.89 4.91
CA THR A 89 17.30 -4.14 4.22
C THR A 89 17.96 -4.22 2.85
N LEU A 90 17.96 -3.14 2.08
CA LEU A 90 18.63 -3.08 0.78
C LEU A 90 20.15 -3.31 0.92
N ASN A 91 20.79 -2.69 1.91
CA ASN A 91 22.23 -2.88 2.13
C ASN A 91 22.55 -4.35 2.46
N ARG A 92 21.75 -5.01 3.30
CA ARG A 92 21.93 -6.46 3.58
C ARG A 92 21.76 -7.33 2.32
N LEU A 93 20.89 -6.93 1.38
CA LEU A 93 20.74 -7.61 0.10
C LEU A 93 21.98 -7.40 -0.76
N LEU A 94 22.46 -6.17 -0.87
CA LEU A 94 23.67 -5.83 -1.62
C LEU A 94 24.92 -6.55 -1.07
N ASP A 95 25.06 -6.66 0.25
CA ASP A 95 26.17 -7.38 0.88
C ASP A 95 26.21 -8.86 0.45
N LYS A 96 25.04 -9.50 0.32
CA LYS A 96 24.94 -10.88 -0.21
C LYS A 96 25.37 -10.99 -1.67
N GLU A 97 25.21 -9.91 -2.44
CA GLU A 97 25.64 -9.80 -3.85
C GLU A 97 27.13 -9.36 -3.96
N GLY A 98 27.84 -9.18 -2.83
CA GLY A 98 29.23 -8.68 -2.80
C GLY A 98 29.36 -7.19 -3.13
N LEU A 99 28.28 -6.46 -3.11
CA LEU A 99 28.16 -5.03 -3.37
C LEU A 99 28.00 -4.23 -2.08
N SER A 100 28.24 -2.94 -2.16
CA SER A 100 27.95 -2.00 -1.05
C SER A 100 27.56 -0.65 -1.61
N LYS A 101 26.89 0.16 -0.78
CA LYS A 101 26.51 1.54 -1.11
C LYS A 101 27.75 2.37 -1.54
N GLN A 102 28.88 2.17 -0.85
CA GLN A 102 30.14 2.86 -1.16
C GLN A 102 30.73 2.45 -2.51
N LYS A 103 30.68 1.14 -2.85
CA LYS A 103 31.18 0.62 -4.15
C LYS A 103 30.30 1.08 -5.31
N LEU A 104 28.98 1.13 -5.13
CA LEU A 104 28.04 1.53 -6.16
C LEU A 104 28.03 3.04 -6.41
N GLY A 105 28.28 3.84 -5.39
CA GLY A 105 28.02 5.27 -5.43
C GLY A 105 26.54 5.61 -5.35
N ARG A 106 26.23 6.92 -5.14
CA ARG A 106 24.86 7.38 -4.86
C ARG A 106 23.86 7.04 -5.97
N GLU A 107 24.20 7.29 -7.23
CA GLU A 107 23.28 7.14 -8.36
C GLU A 107 22.86 5.68 -8.55
N LYS A 108 23.81 4.78 -8.68
CA LYS A 108 23.53 3.34 -8.86
C LYS A 108 22.84 2.73 -7.64
N TRP A 109 23.17 3.22 -6.44
CA TRP A 109 22.47 2.79 -5.23
C TRP A 109 20.99 3.23 -5.28
N LEU A 110 20.69 4.45 -5.72
CA LEU A 110 19.30 4.93 -5.87
C LEU A 110 18.54 4.13 -6.93
N GLU A 111 19.16 3.85 -8.09
CA GLU A 111 18.54 3.00 -9.11
C GLU A 111 18.18 1.61 -8.54
N ARG A 112 19.10 1.00 -7.78
CA ARG A 112 18.85 -0.30 -7.12
C ARG A 112 17.76 -0.18 -6.04
N ALA A 113 17.72 0.92 -5.32
CA ALA A 113 16.69 1.19 -4.32
C ALA A 113 15.29 1.28 -4.96
N TRP A 114 15.15 2.02 -6.04
CA TRP A 114 13.88 2.10 -6.76
C TRP A 114 13.46 0.74 -7.34
N LYS A 115 14.41 -0.03 -7.89
CA LYS A 115 14.12 -1.38 -8.36
C LYS A 115 13.65 -2.29 -7.22
N PHE A 116 14.32 -2.27 -6.07
CA PHE A 116 13.92 -3.05 -4.90
C PHE A 116 12.54 -2.62 -4.38
N LYS A 117 12.26 -1.31 -4.39
CA LYS A 117 10.91 -0.79 -4.07
C LYS A 117 9.85 -1.41 -4.97
N GLU A 118 10.06 -1.46 -6.29
CA GLU A 118 9.09 -2.04 -7.21
C GLU A 118 8.91 -3.56 -7.00
N GLU A 119 9.99 -4.28 -6.70
CA GLU A 119 9.95 -5.71 -6.41
C GLU A 119 9.07 -5.99 -5.17
N VAL A 120 9.29 -5.27 -4.07
CA VAL A 120 8.52 -5.40 -2.82
C VAL A 120 7.07 -4.94 -3.01
N TYR A 121 6.88 -3.82 -3.68
CA TYR A 121 5.55 -3.26 -3.98
C TYR A 121 4.68 -4.24 -4.75
N LYS A 122 5.26 -4.87 -5.79
CA LYS A 122 4.58 -5.91 -6.56
C LYS A 122 4.19 -7.09 -5.67
N SER A 123 5.08 -7.55 -4.79
CA SER A 123 4.80 -8.64 -3.86
C SER A 123 3.63 -8.33 -2.92
N PHE A 124 3.51 -7.08 -2.44
CA PHE A 124 2.37 -6.64 -1.63
C PHE A 124 1.07 -6.74 -2.42
N HIS A 125 1.03 -6.20 -3.64
CA HIS A 125 -0.17 -6.24 -4.48
C HIS A 125 -0.57 -7.67 -4.84
N ASP A 126 0.38 -8.53 -5.18
CA ASP A 126 0.12 -9.94 -5.47
C ASP A 126 -0.49 -10.64 -4.23
N THR A 127 0.02 -10.34 -3.02
CA THR A 127 -0.52 -10.87 -1.76
C THR A 127 -1.93 -10.36 -1.49
N TRP A 128 -2.16 -9.06 -1.60
CA TRP A 128 -3.49 -8.46 -1.39
C TRP A 128 -4.55 -8.99 -2.37
N LYS A 129 -4.16 -9.22 -3.62
CA LYS A 129 -5.05 -9.84 -4.62
C LYS A 129 -5.43 -11.27 -4.25
N VAL A 130 -4.45 -12.07 -3.82
CA VAL A 130 -4.71 -13.43 -3.34
C VAL A 130 -5.62 -13.43 -2.10
N MET A 131 -5.47 -12.45 -1.21
CA MET A 131 -6.35 -12.26 -0.05
C MET A 131 -7.73 -11.73 -0.43
N GLY A 132 -7.92 -11.22 -1.64
CA GLY A 132 -9.17 -10.64 -2.10
C GLY A 132 -9.49 -9.26 -1.50
N ILE A 133 -8.48 -8.51 -1.06
CA ILE A 133 -8.67 -7.18 -0.44
C ILE A 133 -9.35 -6.21 -1.41
N SER A 134 -10.43 -5.58 -0.97
CA SER A 134 -11.29 -4.71 -1.77
C SER A 134 -10.99 -3.22 -1.57
N ALA A 135 -9.71 -2.85 -1.60
CA ALA A 135 -9.28 -1.47 -1.44
C ALA A 135 -9.41 -0.64 -2.74
N ASP A 136 -9.49 0.67 -2.58
CA ASP A 136 -9.51 1.63 -3.71
C ASP A 136 -8.07 1.89 -4.19
N TRP A 137 -7.57 0.99 -5.03
CA TRP A 137 -6.18 0.99 -5.51
C TRP A 137 -5.82 2.24 -6.32
N GLU A 138 -6.78 2.92 -6.93
CA GLU A 138 -6.52 4.17 -7.67
C GLU A 138 -6.18 5.33 -6.73
N ARG A 139 -6.58 5.23 -5.46
CA ARG A 139 -6.28 6.21 -4.42
C ARG A 139 -5.13 5.81 -3.51
N GLU A 140 -4.46 4.70 -3.80
CA GLU A 140 -3.32 4.26 -2.99
C GLU A 140 -2.32 5.39 -2.79
N VAL A 141 -1.76 5.47 -1.58
CA VAL A 141 -0.82 6.53 -1.18
C VAL A 141 0.55 5.92 -0.88
N PHE A 142 1.56 6.42 -1.55
CA PHE A 142 2.95 6.13 -1.21
C PHE A 142 3.58 7.33 -0.48
N THR A 143 4.23 7.09 0.66
CA THR A 143 4.70 8.17 1.55
C THR A 143 5.80 9.06 0.95
N LEU A 144 6.44 8.67 -0.16
CA LEU A 144 7.37 9.53 -0.93
C LEU A 144 6.73 10.19 -2.17
N GLU A 145 5.42 10.13 -2.33
CA GLU A 145 4.77 10.87 -3.42
C GLU A 145 4.94 12.38 -3.27
N PRO A 146 5.08 13.14 -4.38
CA PRO A 146 5.26 14.59 -4.31
C PRO A 146 4.22 15.33 -3.47
N LYS A 147 2.95 14.91 -3.54
CA LYS A 147 1.86 15.50 -2.75
C LYS A 147 2.06 15.31 -1.24
N VAL A 148 2.56 14.13 -0.82
CA VAL A 148 2.82 13.82 0.58
C VAL A 148 4.07 14.56 1.06
N GLN A 149 5.14 14.60 0.25
CA GLN A 149 6.34 15.37 0.56
C GLN A 149 6.02 16.86 0.74
N LYS A 150 5.20 17.43 -0.16
CA LYS A 150 4.76 18.81 -0.05
C LYS A 150 4.02 19.08 1.26
N ALA A 151 3.04 18.24 1.61
CA ALA A 151 2.30 18.37 2.86
C ALA A 151 3.21 18.31 4.10
N VAL A 152 4.20 17.41 4.11
CA VAL A 152 5.20 17.32 5.20
C VAL A 152 6.03 18.59 5.30
N LEU A 153 6.49 19.14 4.18
CA LEU A 153 7.29 20.37 4.16
C LEU A 153 6.48 21.60 4.60
N GLU A 154 5.22 21.69 4.22
CA GLU A 154 4.30 22.73 4.67
C GLU A 154 4.09 22.67 6.17
N GLU A 155 3.76 21.50 6.71
CA GLU A 155 3.58 21.29 8.15
C GLU A 155 4.85 21.61 8.95
N LEU A 156 6.03 21.19 8.50
CA LEU A 156 7.31 21.53 9.12
C LEU A 156 7.58 23.04 9.08
N GLY A 157 7.27 23.70 7.98
CA GLY A 157 7.40 25.15 7.83
C GLY A 157 6.51 25.92 8.80
N GLU A 158 5.27 25.51 8.97
CA GLU A 158 4.34 26.11 9.93
C GLU A 158 4.81 25.94 11.37
N ARG A 159 5.27 24.74 11.76
CA ARG A 159 5.83 24.49 13.10
C ARG A 159 7.07 25.32 13.41
N VAL A 160 7.97 25.44 12.45
CA VAL A 160 9.16 26.30 12.60
C VAL A 160 8.77 27.75 12.80
N ASN A 161 7.75 28.25 12.10
CA ASN A 161 7.26 29.61 12.27
C ASN A 161 6.58 29.83 13.63
N LEU A 162 5.83 28.84 14.13
CA LEU A 162 5.23 28.89 15.46
C LEU A 162 6.30 28.99 16.56
N VAL A 163 7.37 28.20 16.47
CA VAL A 163 8.48 28.23 17.44
C VAL A 163 9.26 29.56 17.40
N LYS A 164 9.42 30.18 16.23
CA LYS A 164 10.09 31.49 16.11
C LYS A 164 9.28 32.66 16.67
N ASN A 165 7.97 32.48 16.85
CA ASN A 165 7.06 33.50 17.38
C ASN A 165 6.77 33.33 18.88
N LEU A 166 7.37 32.34 19.56
CA LEU A 166 7.38 32.14 21.01
C LEU A 166 8.63 32.74 21.62
#